data_67c6b3c9306a83b75e7450af357ec1b2
#
_entry.id   67c6b3c9306a83b75e7450af357ec1b2
#
_cell.length_a   1.000
_cell.length_b   1.000
_cell.length_c   1.000
_cell.angle_alpha   90.00
_cell.angle_beta   90.00
_cell.angle_gamma   90.00
#
_symmetry.space_group_name_H-M   'P 1'
#
loop_
_entity.id
_entity.type
_entity.pdbx_description
1 polymer ?
#
loop_
_entity_poly.entity_id
_entity_poly.type
_entity_poly.pdbx_seq_one_letter_code
_entity_poly.pdbx_strand_id
1 'polypeptide(L)'
;EDMENSVEEEDGDEGIEINVSLPRKKVKGLMMLSGGERALTSIALLFAVSQVNPPPFIILDETDAALDEANSRKYGDMISNLSKYSQLILITHNRETMSRAGVLYGVTMGAEGASKLLSIQFEEAVRVAK
;
A
#
# COMPACT_ATOMS: atom_id res chain seq x y z
N GLU A 1 0.82 53.72 -31.69
CA GLU A 1 0.81 53.14 -30.33
C GLU A 1 0.18 51.75 -30.43
N ASP A 2 1.04 50.78 -30.74
CA ASP A 2 0.67 49.40 -30.89
C ASP A 2 0.77 48.74 -29.51
N MET A 3 -0.39 48.39 -28.92
CA MET A 3 -0.46 47.52 -27.76
C MET A 3 -0.25 46.08 -28.26
N GLU A 4 0.97 45.59 -28.11
CA GLU A 4 1.26 44.16 -28.19
C GLU A 4 0.52 43.45 -27.03
N ASN A 5 -0.53 42.73 -27.44
CA ASN A 5 -1.25 41.82 -26.57
C ASN A 5 -0.42 40.54 -26.48
N SER A 6 0.49 40.46 -25.52
CA SER A 6 1.21 39.25 -25.21
C SER A 6 0.19 38.25 -24.62
N VAL A 7 -0.23 37.32 -25.45
CA VAL A 7 -0.91 36.09 -25.01
C VAL A 7 0.12 35.31 -24.23
N GLU A 8 0.02 35.34 -22.91
CA GLU A 8 0.69 34.36 -22.04
C GLU A 8 0.10 33.00 -22.39
N GLU A 9 0.85 32.21 -23.15
CA GLU A 9 0.59 30.78 -23.27
C GLU A 9 0.73 30.23 -21.85
N GLU A 10 -0.41 29.90 -21.20
CA GLU A 10 -0.44 29.03 -20.03
C GLU A 10 0.17 27.70 -20.50
N ASP A 11 1.42 27.48 -20.15
CA ASP A 11 2.09 26.19 -20.23
C ASP A 11 1.22 25.22 -19.41
N GLY A 12 0.36 24.47 -20.09
CA GLY A 12 -0.51 23.49 -19.46
C GLY A 12 0.38 22.45 -18.81
N ASP A 13 0.44 22.48 -17.49
CA ASP A 13 1.15 21.50 -16.68
C ASP A 13 0.64 20.11 -17.07
N GLU A 14 1.40 19.41 -17.94
CA GLU A 14 1.13 18.03 -18.30
C GLU A 14 1.33 17.16 -17.06
N GLY A 15 0.28 16.94 -16.31
CA GLY A 15 0.27 16.19 -15.06
C GLY A 15 -0.71 15.02 -15.08
N ILE A 16 -0.57 14.12 -14.11
CA ILE A 16 -1.52 13.04 -13.87
C ILE A 16 -2.52 13.51 -12.82
N GLU A 17 -3.79 13.60 -13.18
CA GLU A 17 -4.87 13.87 -12.24
C GLU A 17 -5.45 12.55 -11.72
N ILE A 18 -5.49 12.41 -10.38
CA ILE A 18 -6.05 11.24 -9.71
C ILE A 18 -7.42 11.60 -9.13
N ASN A 19 -8.48 11.10 -9.74
CA ASN A 19 -9.84 11.25 -9.28
C ASN A 19 -10.29 10.02 -8.49
N VAL A 20 -10.74 10.23 -7.23
CA VAL A 20 -11.20 9.17 -6.35
C VAL A 20 -12.70 9.31 -6.11
N SER A 21 -13.44 8.23 -6.37
CA SER A 21 -14.86 8.13 -6.04
C SER A 21 -15.07 7.11 -4.93
N LEU A 22 -15.59 7.55 -3.80
CA LEU A 22 -15.93 6.67 -2.69
C LEU A 22 -17.46 6.52 -2.59
N PRO A 23 -17.98 5.30 -2.28
CA PRO A 23 -19.39 5.12 -1.99
C PRO A 23 -19.81 6.03 -0.84
N ARG A 24 -20.85 6.83 -1.03
CA ARG A 24 -21.44 7.74 -0.04
C ARG A 24 -20.61 9.01 0.29
N LYS A 25 -19.50 9.28 -0.40
CA LYS A 25 -18.70 10.48 -0.15
C LYS A 25 -18.29 11.13 -1.48
N LYS A 26 -18.66 12.41 -1.66
CA LYS A 26 -18.15 13.19 -2.80
C LYS A 26 -16.78 13.74 -2.43
N VAL A 27 -15.75 13.23 -3.06
CA VAL A 27 -14.36 13.63 -2.85
C VAL A 27 -13.89 14.44 -4.05
N LYS A 28 -13.40 15.65 -3.80
CA LYS A 28 -12.89 16.55 -4.86
C LYS A 28 -11.35 16.51 -4.96
N GLY A 29 -10.69 15.54 -4.33
CA GLY A 29 -9.23 15.41 -4.38
C GLY A 29 -8.70 14.58 -3.20
N LEU A 30 -7.46 14.08 -3.33
CA LEU A 30 -6.81 13.21 -2.36
C LEU A 30 -6.67 13.83 -0.96
N MET A 31 -6.60 15.16 -0.88
CA MET A 31 -6.46 15.89 0.39
C MET A 31 -7.71 15.78 1.29
N MET A 32 -8.87 15.46 0.73
CA MET A 32 -10.12 15.29 1.48
C MET A 32 -10.28 13.86 2.07
N LEU A 33 -9.35 12.97 1.79
CA LEU A 33 -9.35 11.61 2.29
C LEU A 33 -8.77 11.54 3.70
N SER A 34 -9.32 10.65 4.54
CA SER A 34 -8.68 10.26 5.80
C SER A 34 -7.37 9.50 5.53
N GLY A 35 -6.52 9.35 6.56
CA GLY A 35 -5.27 8.59 6.44
C GLY A 35 -5.49 7.18 5.89
N GLY A 36 -6.45 6.45 6.43
CA GLY A 36 -6.80 5.10 5.98
C GLY A 36 -7.39 5.08 4.55
N GLU A 37 -8.24 6.05 4.20
CA GLU A 37 -8.77 6.17 2.82
C GLU A 37 -7.65 6.46 1.82
N ARG A 38 -6.68 7.31 2.17
CA ARG A 38 -5.51 7.59 1.33
C ARG A 38 -4.64 6.35 1.14
N ALA A 39 -4.36 5.62 2.22
CA ALA A 39 -3.59 4.38 2.15
C ALA A 39 -4.24 3.35 1.21
N LEU A 40 -5.55 3.11 1.37
CA LEU A 40 -6.30 2.21 0.47
C LEU A 40 -6.31 2.69 -0.98
N THR A 41 -6.45 3.99 -1.22
CA THR A 41 -6.41 4.56 -2.57
C THR A 41 -5.04 4.34 -3.21
N SER A 42 -3.96 4.57 -2.47
CA SER A 42 -2.59 4.33 -2.97
C SER A 42 -2.35 2.86 -3.32
N ILE A 43 -2.83 1.94 -2.48
CA ILE A 43 -2.73 0.50 -2.76
C ILE A 43 -3.61 0.09 -3.94
N ALA A 44 -4.82 0.64 -4.07
CA ALA A 44 -5.68 0.38 -5.21
C ALA A 44 -5.05 0.84 -6.53
N LEU A 45 -4.37 2.00 -6.53
CA LEU A 45 -3.63 2.49 -7.68
C LEU A 45 -2.45 1.57 -8.02
N LEU A 46 -1.63 1.22 -7.02
CA LEU A 46 -0.52 0.28 -7.19
C LEU A 46 -1.01 -1.06 -7.76
N PHE A 47 -2.12 -1.57 -7.23
CA PHE A 47 -2.73 -2.80 -7.70
C PHE A 47 -3.18 -2.69 -9.18
N ALA A 48 -3.88 -1.60 -9.53
CA ALA A 48 -4.34 -1.38 -10.90
C ALA A 48 -3.19 -1.31 -11.90
N VAL A 49 -2.12 -0.57 -11.58
CA VAL A 49 -0.93 -0.47 -12.43
C VAL A 49 -0.21 -1.81 -12.55
N SER A 50 -0.08 -2.53 -11.43
CA SER A 50 0.58 -3.85 -11.40
C SER A 50 -0.17 -4.93 -12.17
N GLN A 51 -1.48 -4.79 -12.37
CA GLN A 51 -2.24 -5.72 -13.20
C GLN A 51 -1.98 -5.57 -14.70
N VAL A 52 -1.61 -4.37 -15.15
CA VAL A 52 -1.29 -4.14 -16.56
C VAL A 52 0.03 -4.78 -16.95
N ASN A 53 1.04 -4.68 -16.09
CA ASN A 53 2.35 -5.29 -16.27
C ASN A 53 2.90 -5.74 -14.91
N PRO A 54 2.57 -6.98 -14.46
CA PRO A 54 2.96 -7.45 -13.14
C PRO A 54 4.48 -7.49 -12.98
N PRO A 55 5.05 -6.76 -12.00
CA PRO A 55 6.46 -6.85 -11.71
C PRO A 55 6.78 -8.20 -11.04
N PRO A 56 8.02 -8.70 -11.14
CA PRO A 56 8.40 -9.99 -10.53
C PRO A 56 8.27 -9.99 -9.02
N PHE A 57 8.50 -8.85 -8.36
CA PHE A 57 8.32 -8.68 -6.93
C PHE A 57 7.91 -7.24 -6.56
N ILE A 58 7.27 -7.10 -5.40
CA ILE A 58 6.86 -5.81 -4.83
C ILE A 58 7.20 -5.81 -3.34
N ILE A 59 7.80 -4.73 -2.86
CA ILE A 59 8.08 -4.52 -1.44
C ILE A 59 7.12 -3.45 -0.94
N LEU A 60 6.36 -3.76 0.11
CA LEU A 60 5.42 -2.85 0.76
C LEU A 60 5.85 -2.68 2.23
N ASP A 61 6.23 -1.46 2.58
CA ASP A 61 6.73 -1.12 3.91
C ASP A 61 5.69 -0.33 4.70
N GLU A 62 5.16 -0.93 5.75
CA GLU A 62 4.15 -0.38 6.68
C GLU A 62 2.95 0.32 6.01
N THR A 63 2.57 -0.09 4.80
CA THR A 63 1.49 0.53 4.02
C THR A 63 0.11 0.38 4.66
N ASP A 64 -0.03 -0.51 5.62
CA ASP A 64 -1.24 -0.82 6.39
C ASP A 64 -1.29 -0.16 7.78
N ALA A 65 -0.27 0.59 8.17
CA ALA A 65 -0.15 1.17 9.52
C ALA A 65 -1.32 2.13 9.89
N ALA A 66 -1.91 2.81 8.90
CA ALA A 66 -3.01 3.76 9.10
C ALA A 66 -4.40 3.14 8.92
N LEU A 67 -4.51 1.81 8.74
CA LEU A 67 -5.77 1.14 8.46
C LEU A 67 -6.45 0.69 9.75
N ASP A 68 -7.77 0.92 9.83
CA ASP A 68 -8.63 0.28 10.81
C ASP A 68 -8.88 -1.20 10.45
N GLU A 69 -9.53 -1.95 11.32
CA GLU A 69 -9.76 -3.39 11.13
C GLU A 69 -10.52 -3.72 9.83
N ALA A 70 -11.55 -2.93 9.50
CA ALA A 70 -12.36 -3.14 8.31
C ALA A 70 -11.55 -2.89 7.03
N ASN A 71 -10.72 -1.86 7.04
CA ASN A 71 -9.85 -1.53 5.91
C ASN A 71 -8.65 -2.47 5.82
N SER A 72 -8.12 -2.96 6.94
CA SER A 72 -7.08 -4.00 6.96
C SER A 72 -7.53 -5.29 6.28
N ARG A 73 -8.78 -5.70 6.47
CA ARG A 73 -9.34 -6.88 5.76
C ARG A 73 -9.37 -6.67 4.24
N LYS A 74 -9.85 -5.50 3.79
CA LYS A 74 -9.86 -5.15 2.35
C LYS A 74 -8.45 -5.10 1.77
N TYR A 75 -7.51 -4.51 2.51
CA TYR A 75 -6.11 -4.52 2.15
C TYR A 75 -5.57 -5.94 2.03
N GLY A 76 -5.86 -6.81 3.01
CA GLY A 76 -5.49 -8.21 2.98
C GLY A 76 -6.00 -8.94 1.74
N ASP A 77 -7.25 -8.68 1.33
CA ASP A 77 -7.81 -9.26 0.10
C ASP A 77 -7.11 -8.75 -1.16
N MET A 78 -6.76 -7.44 -1.19
CA MET A 78 -6.03 -6.84 -2.31
C MET A 78 -4.64 -7.42 -2.46
N ILE A 79 -3.85 -7.52 -1.38
CA ILE A 79 -2.51 -8.12 -1.41
C ILE A 79 -2.55 -9.62 -1.75
N SER A 80 -3.54 -10.36 -1.25
CA SER A 80 -3.75 -11.77 -1.62
C SER A 80 -4.02 -11.96 -3.11
N ASN A 81 -4.72 -11.02 -3.74
CA ASN A 81 -4.92 -11.03 -5.19
C ASN A 81 -3.64 -10.66 -5.94
N LEU A 82 -2.90 -9.68 -5.49
CA LEU A 82 -1.64 -9.23 -6.12
C LEU A 82 -0.57 -10.31 -6.04
N SER A 83 -0.53 -11.10 -4.95
CA SER A 83 0.43 -12.20 -4.75
C SER A 83 0.30 -13.35 -5.74
N LYS A 84 -0.80 -13.41 -6.50
CA LYS A 84 -0.97 -14.41 -7.58
C LYS A 84 -0.09 -14.12 -8.80
N TYR A 85 0.36 -12.88 -8.95
CA TYR A 85 1.09 -12.40 -10.12
C TYR A 85 2.49 -11.91 -9.80
N SER A 86 2.75 -11.53 -8.54
CA SER A 86 4.01 -10.96 -8.09
C SER A 86 4.41 -11.55 -6.74
N GLN A 87 5.70 -11.74 -6.52
CA GLN A 87 6.21 -12.05 -5.20
C GLN A 87 6.07 -10.83 -4.30
N LEU A 88 5.33 -10.95 -3.19
CA LEU A 88 5.18 -9.85 -2.24
C LEU A 88 6.13 -10.01 -1.05
N ILE A 89 6.78 -8.92 -0.67
CA ILE A 89 7.56 -8.77 0.55
C ILE A 89 6.90 -7.66 1.35
N LEU A 90 6.32 -8.00 2.50
CA LEU A 90 5.57 -7.07 3.33
C LEU A 90 6.30 -6.83 4.63
N ILE A 91 6.49 -5.57 4.99
CA ILE A 91 6.96 -5.16 6.31
C ILE A 91 5.73 -4.61 7.02
N THR A 92 5.33 -5.26 8.12
CA THR A 92 4.10 -4.90 8.83
C THR A 92 4.13 -5.37 10.28
N HIS A 93 3.37 -4.70 11.12
CA HIS A 93 3.00 -5.14 12.46
C HIS A 93 1.49 -5.43 12.59
N ASN A 94 0.75 -5.35 11.50
CA ASN A 94 -0.69 -5.62 11.46
C ASN A 94 -0.97 -7.13 11.39
N ARG A 95 -1.72 -7.65 12.36
CA ARG A 95 -2.03 -9.09 12.46
C ARG A 95 -2.86 -9.61 11.30
N GLU A 96 -3.77 -8.80 10.75
CA GLU A 96 -4.59 -9.19 9.60
C GLU A 96 -3.71 -9.39 8.36
N THR A 97 -2.75 -8.50 8.14
CA THR A 97 -1.77 -8.62 7.05
C THR A 97 -0.87 -9.85 7.26
N MET A 98 -0.36 -10.05 8.47
CA MET A 98 0.46 -11.23 8.81
C MET A 98 -0.29 -12.54 8.55
N SER A 99 -1.60 -12.59 8.81
CA SER A 99 -2.40 -13.81 8.62
C SER A 99 -2.52 -14.24 7.15
N ARG A 100 -2.23 -13.35 6.21
CA ARG A 100 -2.25 -13.62 4.77
C ARG A 100 -0.92 -14.13 4.22
N ALA A 101 0.14 -14.09 5.02
CA ALA A 101 1.47 -14.49 4.60
C ALA A 101 1.65 -16.02 4.65
N GLY A 102 2.27 -16.59 3.63
CA GLY A 102 2.69 -18.00 3.65
C GLY A 102 3.91 -18.25 4.53
N VAL A 103 4.79 -17.26 4.64
CA VAL A 103 6.00 -17.30 5.48
C VAL A 103 6.13 -16.00 6.25
N LEU A 104 6.42 -16.10 7.54
CA LEU A 104 6.71 -14.96 8.40
C LEU A 104 8.19 -14.95 8.79
N TYR A 105 8.78 -13.76 8.70
CA TYR A 105 10.12 -13.48 9.19
C TYR A 105 10.01 -12.50 10.35
N GLY A 106 10.35 -12.96 11.55
CA GLY A 106 10.52 -12.08 12.70
C GLY A 106 11.92 -11.47 12.67
N VAL A 107 12.02 -10.16 12.87
CA VAL A 107 13.29 -9.48 13.07
C VAL A 107 13.37 -9.02 14.52
N THR A 108 14.41 -9.43 15.21
CA THR A 108 14.63 -9.05 16.62
C THR A 108 16.07 -8.58 16.81
N MET A 109 16.32 -7.84 17.88
CA MET A 109 17.66 -7.40 18.25
C MET A 109 18.30 -8.43 19.17
N GLY A 110 19.50 -8.89 18.82
CA GLY A 110 20.31 -9.72 19.69
C GLY A 110 20.97 -8.93 20.81
N ALA A 111 21.50 -9.63 21.81
CA ALA A 111 22.19 -9.02 22.95
C ALA A 111 23.39 -8.13 22.56
N GLU A 112 23.98 -8.35 21.40
CA GLU A 112 25.10 -7.60 20.84
C GLU A 112 24.69 -6.40 19.99
N GLY A 113 23.38 -6.05 19.97
CA GLY A 113 22.85 -4.97 19.14
C GLY A 113 22.70 -5.30 17.65
N ALA A 114 23.02 -6.53 17.23
CA ALA A 114 22.83 -6.99 15.86
C ALA A 114 21.41 -7.53 15.65
N SER A 115 20.83 -7.27 14.48
CA SER A 115 19.55 -7.83 14.09
C SER A 115 19.67 -9.34 13.86
N LYS A 116 18.69 -10.11 14.39
CA LYS A 116 18.55 -11.54 14.16
C LYS A 116 17.25 -11.81 13.42
N LEU A 117 17.34 -12.65 12.41
CA LEU A 117 16.20 -13.10 11.61
C LEU A 117 15.68 -14.43 12.16
N LEU A 118 14.36 -14.50 12.39
CA LEU A 118 13.64 -15.71 12.74
C LEU A 118 12.64 -16.00 11.62
N SER A 119 12.71 -17.19 11.02
CA SER A 119 11.74 -17.63 10.00
C SER A 119 10.78 -18.63 10.63
N ILE A 120 9.48 -18.34 10.55
CA ILE A 120 8.41 -19.20 11.08
C ILE A 120 7.32 -19.30 10.03
N GLN A 121 6.85 -20.52 9.72
CA GLN A 121 5.62 -20.68 8.96
C GLN A 121 4.44 -20.26 9.84
N PHE A 122 3.44 -19.59 9.26
CA PHE A 122 2.33 -19.01 10.04
C PHE A 122 1.61 -20.06 10.90
N GLU A 123 1.43 -21.27 10.38
CA GLU A 123 0.78 -22.37 11.13
C GLU A 123 1.58 -22.80 12.39
N GLU A 124 2.90 -22.70 12.37
CA GLU A 124 3.76 -22.93 13.52
C GLU A 124 3.72 -21.77 14.52
N ALA A 125 3.68 -20.52 14.01
CA ALA A 125 3.60 -19.33 14.84
C ALA A 125 2.33 -19.34 15.73
N VAL A 126 1.20 -19.78 15.20
CA VAL A 126 -0.06 -19.91 15.95
C VAL A 126 0.01 -20.98 17.04
N ARG A 127 0.82 -22.03 16.86
CA ARG A 127 1.01 -23.09 17.88
C ARG A 127 1.91 -22.64 19.04
N VAL A 128 2.89 -21.80 18.75
CA VAL A 128 3.86 -21.30 19.75
C VAL A 128 3.30 -20.14 20.57
N ALA A 129 2.31 -19.41 20.04
CA ALA A 129 1.68 -18.27 20.71
C ALA A 129 0.56 -18.65 21.70
N LYS A 130 0.34 -19.94 21.97
CA LYS A 130 -0.53 -20.47 23.03
C LYS A 130 0.30 -20.86 24.25
#